data_ac72343948f693c65994c364e039ed59
#
_entry.id   ac72343948f693c65994c364e039ed59
#
_cell.length_a   1.000
_cell.length_b   1.000
_cell.length_c   1.000
_cell.angle_alpha   90.00
_cell.angle_beta   90.00
_cell.angle_gamma   90.00
#
_symmetry.space_group_name_H-M   'P 1'
#
loop_
_entity.id
_entity.type
_entity.pdbx_description
1 polymer ?
#
loop_
_entity_poly.entity_id
_entity_poly.type
_entity_poly.pdbx_seq_one_letter_code
_entity_poly.pdbx_strand_id
1 'polypeptide(L)'
;MSKVKDLHRGWMIDPKYKAEYDALDEEFQLTRTLIKARTRAGLSQTQLARRMKTSQSYVARIESGQVKPSTDALQRFARATGFRVKISFEPVPARQTERSKETKR
;
A
#
# COMPACT_ATOMS: atom_id res chain seq x y z
N MET A 1 15.12 -16.28 -6.68
CA MET A 1 14.52 -15.81 -7.04
C MET A 1 14.27 -15.42 -7.11
N SER A 2 14.50 -15.56 -6.90
CA SER A 2 13.76 -15.01 -6.98
C SER A 2 13.20 -15.64 -6.86
N LYS A 3 13.13 -16.56 -6.39
CA LYS A 3 12.41 -17.02 -6.51
C LYS A 3 11.39 -17.03 -6.28
N VAL A 4 11.73 -17.99 -5.38
CA VAL A 4 10.40 -17.43 -5.29
C VAL A 4 9.97 -16.79 -6.57
N LYS A 5 10.81 -16.02 -7.08
CA LYS A 5 10.49 -15.32 -8.29
C LYS A 5 10.30 -16.25 -9.44
N ASP A 6 11.07 -17.29 -9.45
CA ASP A 6 10.93 -18.27 -10.51
C ASP A 6 9.57 -18.91 -10.49
N LEU A 7 9.09 -19.20 -9.31
CA LEU A 7 7.77 -19.77 -9.19
C LEU A 7 6.72 -18.82 -9.68
N HIS A 8 6.87 -17.58 -9.32
CA HIS A 8 5.90 -16.58 -9.70
C HIS A 8 5.77 -16.46 -11.18
N ARG A 9 6.88 -16.54 -11.85
CA ARG A 9 6.86 -16.37 -13.28
C ARG A 9 6.00 -17.41 -13.97
N GLY A 10 6.03 -18.60 -13.44
CA GLY A 10 5.32 -19.68 -14.07
C GLY A 10 3.82 -19.48 -14.11
N TRP A 11 3.28 -18.88 -13.08
CA TRP A 11 1.84 -18.76 -13.04
C TRP A 11 1.34 -17.35 -13.20
N MET A 12 2.18 -16.46 -13.59
CA MET A 12 1.72 -15.12 -13.89
C MET A 12 1.65 -14.91 -15.36
N ILE A 13 0.85 -15.71 -16.01
CA ILE A 13 0.81 -15.68 -17.44
C ILE A 13 -0.26 -14.79 -17.99
N ASP A 14 -1.36 -14.60 -17.27
CA ASP A 14 -2.42 -13.73 -17.75
C ASP A 14 -2.14 -12.31 -17.29
N PRO A 15 -1.73 -11.41 -18.19
CA PRO A 15 -1.38 -10.05 -17.78
C PRO A 15 -2.55 -9.31 -17.13
N LYS A 16 -3.75 -9.57 -17.59
CA LYS A 16 -4.90 -8.90 -17.03
C LYS A 16 -5.15 -9.36 -15.61
N TYR A 17 -5.10 -10.65 -15.41
CA TYR A 17 -5.31 -11.20 -14.08
C TYR A 17 -4.23 -10.71 -13.13
N LYS A 18 -3.01 -10.69 -13.61
CA LYS A 18 -1.90 -10.25 -12.77
C LYS A 18 -2.05 -8.79 -12.38
N ALA A 19 -2.49 -7.95 -13.30
CA ALA A 19 -2.65 -6.54 -12.98
C ALA A 19 -3.70 -6.34 -11.89
N GLU A 20 -4.80 -7.08 -11.97
CA GLU A 20 -5.82 -6.99 -10.94
C GLU A 20 -5.33 -7.51 -9.61
N TYR A 21 -4.60 -8.59 -9.65
CA TYR A 21 -4.06 -9.17 -8.44
C TYR A 21 -3.06 -8.23 -7.78
N ASP A 22 -2.20 -7.63 -8.58
CA ASP A 22 -1.21 -6.71 -8.03
C ASP A 22 -1.86 -5.48 -7.41
N ALA A 23 -2.92 -4.98 -8.03
CA ALA A 23 -3.61 -3.82 -7.48
C ALA A 23 -4.22 -4.14 -6.12
N LEU A 24 -4.84 -5.29 -6.00
CA LEU A 24 -5.41 -5.70 -4.72
C LEU A 24 -4.33 -5.89 -3.68
N ASP A 25 -3.21 -6.48 -4.08
CA ASP A 25 -2.12 -6.71 -3.16
C ASP A 25 -1.57 -5.39 -2.63
N GLU A 26 -1.46 -4.39 -3.50
CA GLU A 26 -0.96 -3.09 -3.09
C GLU A 26 -1.88 -2.43 -2.08
N GLU A 27 -3.19 -2.46 -2.33
CA GLU A 27 -4.14 -1.90 -1.40
C GLU A 27 -4.10 -2.62 -0.07
N PHE A 28 -4.01 -3.91 -0.14
CA PHE A 28 -3.96 -4.72 1.05
C PHE A 28 -2.71 -4.43 1.86
N GLN A 29 -1.59 -4.26 1.17
CA GLN A 29 -0.34 -3.96 1.85
C GLN A 29 -0.39 -2.60 2.54
N LEU A 30 -1.00 -1.62 1.89
CA LEU A 30 -1.10 -0.31 2.49
C LEU A 30 -1.93 -0.36 3.77
N THR A 31 -3.10 -0.98 3.71
CA THR A 31 -3.95 -1.03 4.89
C THR A 31 -3.27 -1.78 6.03
N ARG A 32 -2.58 -2.86 5.72
CA ARG A 32 -1.87 -3.59 6.75
C ARG A 32 -0.76 -2.76 7.36
N THR A 33 -0.06 -2.00 6.52
CA THR A 33 1.00 -1.14 7.00
C THR A 33 0.46 -0.09 7.97
N LEU A 34 -0.69 0.49 7.63
CA LEU A 34 -1.28 1.49 8.50
C LEU A 34 -1.71 0.90 9.84
N ILE A 35 -2.36 -0.25 9.78
CA ILE A 35 -2.80 -0.90 11.02
C ILE A 35 -1.59 -1.28 11.87
N LYS A 36 -0.55 -1.78 11.24
CA LYS A 36 0.65 -2.17 11.97
C LYS A 36 1.31 -0.98 12.64
N ALA A 37 1.39 0.15 11.95
CA ALA A 37 1.99 1.34 12.53
C ALA A 37 1.20 1.80 13.76
N ARG A 38 -0.14 1.80 13.63
CA ARG A 38 -0.97 2.21 14.75
C ARG A 38 -0.85 1.29 15.93
N THR A 39 -0.89 -0.01 15.69
CA THR A 39 -0.83 -0.97 16.80
C THR A 39 0.53 -0.98 17.45
N ARG A 40 1.59 -0.78 16.68
CA ARG A 40 2.92 -0.67 17.27
C ARG A 40 3.05 0.55 18.15
N ALA A 41 2.35 1.60 17.81
CA ALA A 41 2.34 2.81 18.63
C ALA A 41 1.46 2.66 19.86
N GLY A 42 0.73 1.57 19.97
CA GLY A 42 -0.13 1.34 21.12
C GLY A 42 -1.38 2.19 21.12
N LEU A 43 -1.84 2.61 19.93
CA LEU A 43 -2.96 3.52 19.82
C LEU A 43 -4.19 2.81 19.30
N SER A 44 -5.33 3.15 19.87
CA SER A 44 -6.60 2.76 19.28
C SER A 44 -6.89 3.67 18.10
N GLN A 45 -7.90 3.30 17.30
CA GLN A 45 -8.31 4.17 16.19
C GLN A 45 -8.75 5.53 16.70
N THR A 46 -9.45 5.56 17.83
CA THR A 46 -9.90 6.81 18.40
C THR A 46 -8.75 7.68 18.87
N GLN A 47 -7.77 7.06 19.52
CA GLN A 47 -6.61 7.80 19.96
C GLN A 47 -5.80 8.35 18.81
N LEU A 48 -5.64 7.55 17.78
CA LEU A 48 -4.93 7.99 16.59
C LEU A 48 -5.68 9.14 15.92
N ALA A 49 -6.99 9.01 15.78
CA ALA A 49 -7.79 10.06 15.16
C ALA A 49 -7.62 11.37 15.90
N ARG A 50 -7.58 11.29 17.22
CA ARG A 50 -7.39 12.49 18.03
C ARG A 50 -6.06 13.13 17.73
N ARG A 51 -5.00 12.34 17.64
CA ARG A 51 -3.69 12.88 17.33
C ARG A 51 -3.62 13.47 15.92
N MET A 52 -4.35 12.87 15.00
CA MET A 52 -4.39 13.37 13.63
C MET A 52 -5.38 14.52 13.45
N LYS A 53 -6.15 14.81 14.49
CA LYS A 53 -7.18 15.85 14.43
C LYS A 53 -8.22 15.51 13.37
N THR A 54 -8.66 14.28 13.40
CA THR A 54 -9.68 13.80 12.48
C THR A 54 -10.63 12.88 13.24
N SER A 55 -11.53 12.23 12.53
CA SER A 55 -12.53 11.38 13.16
C SER A 55 -12.09 9.94 13.20
N GLN A 56 -12.59 9.21 14.19
CA GLN A 56 -12.30 7.78 14.25
C GLN A 56 -12.84 7.06 13.03
N SER A 57 -13.98 7.49 12.49
CA SER A 57 -14.49 6.83 11.31
C SER A 57 -13.60 7.05 10.09
N TYR A 58 -12.92 8.19 10.02
CA TYR A 58 -11.97 8.38 8.92
C TYR A 58 -10.81 7.39 9.04
N VAL A 59 -10.26 7.25 10.24
CA VAL A 59 -9.19 6.29 10.47
C VAL A 59 -9.65 4.88 10.10
N ALA A 60 -10.85 4.52 10.55
CA ALA A 60 -11.40 3.20 10.26
C ALA A 60 -11.53 2.98 8.75
N ARG A 61 -11.93 4.00 8.02
CA ARG A 61 -12.12 3.86 6.58
C ARG A 61 -10.81 3.70 5.82
N ILE A 62 -9.79 4.44 6.22
CA ILE A 62 -8.51 4.25 5.52
C ILE A 62 -7.87 2.91 5.91
N GLU A 63 -8.10 2.44 7.11
CA GLU A 63 -7.55 1.15 7.53
C GLU A 63 -8.29 -0.02 6.93
N SER A 64 -9.51 0.19 6.46
CA SER A 64 -10.27 -0.86 5.82
C SER A 64 -10.19 -0.81 4.29
N GLY A 65 -9.51 0.20 3.76
CA GLY A 65 -9.38 0.32 2.32
C GLY A 65 -10.54 1.01 1.64
N GLN A 66 -11.51 1.50 2.39
CA GLN A 66 -12.65 2.18 1.80
C GLN A 66 -12.27 3.53 1.22
N VAL A 67 -11.29 4.17 1.80
CA VAL A 67 -10.84 5.48 1.36
C VAL A 67 -9.33 5.44 1.22
N LYS A 68 -8.82 6.01 0.15
CA LYS A 68 -7.38 6.10 -0.03
C LYS A 68 -6.89 7.41 0.58
N PRO A 69 -5.95 7.35 1.51
CA PRO A 69 -5.44 8.57 2.11
C PRO A 69 -4.57 9.33 1.13
N SER A 70 -4.63 10.64 1.22
CA SER A 70 -3.72 11.48 0.47
C SER A 70 -2.32 11.40 1.08
N THR A 71 -1.32 11.90 0.36
CA THR A 71 0.02 11.94 0.94
C THR A 71 0.05 12.78 2.21
N ASP A 72 -0.70 13.85 2.24
CA ASP A 72 -0.77 14.66 3.46
C ASP A 72 -1.35 13.86 4.62
N ALA A 73 -2.40 13.09 4.36
CA ALA A 73 -2.99 12.25 5.39
C ALA A 73 -2.01 11.19 5.86
N LEU A 74 -1.27 10.61 4.92
CA LEU A 74 -0.26 9.61 5.29
C LEU A 74 0.81 10.22 6.17
N GLN A 75 1.23 11.44 5.87
CA GLN A 75 2.23 12.10 6.69
C GLN A 75 1.72 12.37 8.08
N ARG A 76 0.47 12.78 8.21
CA ARG A 76 -0.11 13.00 9.54
C ARG A 76 -0.25 11.70 10.30
N PHE A 77 -0.65 10.65 9.60
CA PHE A 77 -0.74 9.32 10.20
C PHE A 77 0.62 8.89 10.72
N ALA A 78 1.64 9.05 9.91
CA ALA A 78 2.99 8.64 10.27
C ALA A 78 3.48 9.41 11.50
N ARG A 79 3.32 10.73 11.49
CA ARG A 79 3.78 11.53 12.61
C ARG A 79 3.06 11.14 13.90
N ALA A 80 1.78 10.86 13.80
CA ALA A 80 1.00 10.50 14.98
C ALA A 80 1.43 9.17 15.56
N THR A 81 2.02 8.29 14.76
CA THR A 81 2.42 6.97 15.21
C THR A 81 3.93 6.86 15.41
N GLY A 82 4.67 7.95 15.22
CA GLY A 82 6.12 7.90 15.42
C GLY A 82 6.89 7.38 14.22
N PHE A 83 6.29 7.40 13.04
CA PHE A 83 6.93 6.96 11.82
C PHE A 83 7.06 8.14 10.86
N ARG A 84 7.70 7.90 9.77
CA ARG A 84 7.71 8.88 8.68
C ARG A 84 7.45 8.15 7.38
N VAL A 85 6.85 8.87 6.44
CA VAL A 85 6.49 8.29 5.16
C VAL A 85 7.71 8.20 4.27
N LYS A 86 7.87 7.05 3.65
CA LYS A 86 8.88 6.85 2.62
C LYS A 86 8.19 6.24 1.43
N ILE A 87 8.28 6.90 0.30
CA ILE A 87 7.64 6.43 -0.92
C ILE A 87 8.72 6.09 -1.92
N SER A 88 8.65 4.92 -2.48
CA SER A 88 9.62 4.49 -3.46
C SER A 88 8.92 3.78 -4.60
N PHE A 89 9.59 3.72 -5.72
CA PHE A 89 9.10 3.00 -6.88
C PHE A 89 9.98 1.79 -7.10
N GLU A 90 9.35 0.69 -7.45
CA GLU A 90 10.07 -0.54 -7.72
C GLU A 90 9.93 -0.90 -9.17
N PRO A 91 10.96 -1.47 -9.78
CA PRO A 91 10.82 -1.97 -11.15
C PRO A 91 9.78 -3.06 -11.19
N VAL A 92 9.02 -3.06 -12.27
CA VAL A 92 8.04 -4.14 -12.46
C VAL A 92 8.73 -5.32 -13.14
N PRO A 93 8.08 -6.48 -13.13
CA PRO A 93 8.64 -7.63 -13.84
C PRO A 93 8.94 -7.30 -15.30
N ALA A 94 9.91 -8.00 -15.87
CA ALA A 94 10.38 -7.72 -17.22
C ALA A 94 9.23 -7.61 -18.22
N ARG A 95 8.25 -8.46 -18.09
CA ARG A 95 7.13 -8.47 -19.01
C ARG A 95 6.40 -7.16 -19.03
N GLN A 96 6.12 -6.61 -17.86
CA GLN A 96 5.45 -5.34 -17.78
C GLN A 96 6.34 -4.20 -18.23
N THR A 97 7.62 -4.33 -18.01
CA THR A 97 8.56 -3.34 -18.48
C THR A 97 8.55 -3.26 -19.99
N GLU A 98 8.51 -4.40 -20.64
CA GLU A 98 8.47 -4.43 -22.08
C GLU A 98 7.24 -3.74 -22.62
N ARG A 99 6.11 -3.99 -21.99
CA ARG A 99 4.88 -3.33 -22.40
C ARG A 99 4.98 -1.82 -22.26
N SER A 100 5.60 -1.38 -21.19
CA SER A 100 5.79 0.05 -20.98
C SER A 100 6.66 0.65 -22.08
N LYS A 101 7.69 -0.05 -22.47
CA LYS A 101 8.54 0.43 -23.54
C LYS A 101 7.77 0.57 -24.83
N GLU A 102 6.97 -0.40 -25.14
CA GLU A 102 6.16 -0.33 -26.34
C GLU A 102 5.26 0.87 -26.33
N THR A 103 4.69 1.15 -25.20
CA THR A 103 3.81 2.27 -25.06
C THR A 103 4.53 3.58 -25.35
N LYS A 104 5.75 3.68 -24.91
CA LYS A 104 6.50 4.88 -25.11
C LYS A 104 6.83 5.13 -26.55
N ARG A 105 6.98 4.09 -27.31
CA ARG A 105 7.34 4.24 -28.70
C ARG A 105 6.15 4.46 -29.54
#